data_522ebb579ea113869e56cb9a798c8ebd
#
_entry.id   522ebb579ea113869e56cb9a798c8ebd
#
_cell.length_a   1.000
_cell.length_b   1.000
_cell.length_c   1.000
_cell.angle_alpha   90.00
_cell.angle_beta   90.00
_cell.angle_gamma   90.00
#
_symmetry.space_group_name_H-M   'P 1'
#
loop_
_entity.id
_entity.type
_entity.pdbx_description
1 polymer ?
#
loop_
_entity_poly.entity_id
_entity_poly.type
_entity_poly.pdbx_seq_one_letter_code
_entity_poly.pdbx_strand_id
1 'polypeptide(L)'
;LAEKQGQDSLTREQVAELPREGTLPVALLWLGVALIIMPMATRMVVDNATVLANYFAISELTIGLTVIAIGTSLPELATAIAGARKGEDDIAIGNIIGSNIFNIAIVMGLPALITPGPFNPLAFSRDYGVMLLVSVIFALLCWRRQRQIGKGAGALLTGGFIVWMAMLYWLSPLLSG
;
A
#
# COMPACT_ATOMS: atom_id res chain seq x y z
N LEU A 1 28.34 -28.49 1.84
CA LEU A 1 28.95 -27.31 2.52
C LEU A 1 28.42 -25.94 2.01
N ALA A 2 27.47 -25.93 1.08
CA ALA A 2 26.86 -24.72 0.53
C ALA A 2 25.52 -24.31 1.21
N GLU A 3 25.03 -25.12 2.15
CA GLU A 3 23.67 -24.96 2.72
C GLU A 3 23.60 -24.10 3.98
N LYS A 4 24.72 -23.55 4.45
CA LYS A 4 24.82 -22.78 5.71
C LYS A 4 24.92 -21.26 5.53
N GLN A 5 24.96 -20.75 4.31
CA GLN A 5 25.11 -19.30 4.04
C GLN A 5 23.84 -18.59 3.59
N GLY A 6 22.71 -19.29 3.51
CA GLY A 6 21.44 -18.75 3.02
C GLY A 6 20.38 -18.49 4.09
N GLN A 7 20.74 -18.33 5.36
CA GLN A 7 19.82 -17.72 6.29
C GLN A 7 19.84 -16.21 6.03
N ASP A 8 18.86 -15.81 5.23
CA ASP A 8 18.57 -14.46 4.80
C ASP A 8 18.64 -13.52 6.01
N SER A 9 19.36 -12.41 5.89
CA SER A 9 19.41 -11.37 6.93
C SER A 9 18.02 -10.94 7.35
N LEU A 10 17.07 -10.91 6.41
CA LEU A 10 15.65 -10.65 6.62
C LEU A 10 15.01 -11.63 7.60
N THR A 11 15.27 -12.93 7.48
CA THR A 11 14.71 -13.95 8.38
C THR A 11 15.27 -13.81 9.79
N ARG A 12 16.55 -13.46 9.94
CA ARG A 12 17.18 -13.25 11.25
C ARG A 12 16.65 -12.00 11.95
N GLU A 13 16.43 -10.92 11.21
CA GLU A 13 15.86 -9.67 11.75
C GLU A 13 14.40 -9.84 12.13
N GLN A 14 13.58 -10.44 11.26
CA GLN A 14 12.19 -10.75 11.57
C GLN A 14 12.06 -11.65 12.81
N VAL A 15 12.95 -12.64 12.97
CA VAL A 15 12.98 -13.50 14.16
C VAL A 15 13.48 -12.74 15.40
N ALA A 16 14.38 -11.76 15.25
CA ALA A 16 14.87 -10.94 16.36
C ALA A 16 13.82 -9.92 16.86
N GLU A 17 12.92 -9.48 16.00
CA GLU A 17 11.81 -8.58 16.34
C GLU A 17 10.61 -9.32 16.93
N LEU A 18 10.55 -10.66 16.81
CA LEU A 18 9.50 -11.43 17.47
C LEU A 18 9.65 -11.32 19.00
N PRO A 19 8.57 -11.02 19.73
CA PRO A 19 8.58 -11.04 21.18
C PRO A 19 9.05 -12.43 21.66
N ARG A 20 10.16 -12.50 22.37
CA ARG A 20 10.76 -13.75 22.84
C ARG A 20 9.92 -14.50 23.87
N GLU A 21 8.84 -13.89 24.37
CA GLU A 21 8.02 -14.39 25.48
C GLU A 21 6.51 -14.38 25.17
N GLY A 22 6.10 -14.72 23.96
CA GLY A 22 4.69 -14.92 23.64
C GLY A 22 4.30 -16.40 23.73
N THR A 23 3.39 -16.78 24.64
CA THR A 23 2.78 -18.11 24.57
C THR A 23 1.84 -18.17 23.37
N LEU A 24 1.82 -19.30 22.65
CA LEU A 24 0.96 -19.50 21.48
C LEU A 24 -0.53 -19.10 21.74
N PRO A 25 -1.14 -19.40 22.89
CA PRO A 25 -2.52 -18.98 23.18
C PRO A 25 -2.70 -17.46 23.17
N VAL A 26 -1.74 -16.71 23.71
CA VAL A 26 -1.78 -15.24 23.73
C VAL A 26 -1.62 -14.67 22.33
N ALA A 27 -0.72 -15.22 21.51
CA ALA A 27 -0.56 -14.83 20.12
C ALA A 27 -1.85 -15.08 19.29
N LEU A 28 -2.48 -16.24 19.47
CA LEU A 28 -3.76 -16.58 18.83
C LEU A 28 -4.91 -15.67 19.30
N LEU A 29 -4.95 -15.31 20.59
CA LEU A 29 -5.93 -14.36 21.10
C LEU A 29 -5.78 -12.99 20.41
N TRP A 30 -4.57 -12.45 20.36
CA TRP A 30 -4.32 -11.15 19.72
C TRP A 30 -4.57 -11.19 18.22
N LEU A 31 -4.24 -12.30 17.56
CA LEU A 31 -4.60 -12.51 16.15
C LEU A 31 -6.12 -12.49 15.96
N GLY A 32 -6.88 -13.21 16.80
CA GLY A 32 -8.34 -13.22 16.76
C GLY A 32 -8.94 -11.83 17.00
N VAL A 33 -8.41 -11.10 18.00
CA VAL A 33 -8.81 -9.71 18.28
C VAL A 33 -8.53 -8.81 17.06
N ALA A 34 -7.36 -8.92 16.47
CA ALA A 34 -6.99 -8.12 15.29
C ALA A 34 -7.90 -8.43 14.09
N LEU A 35 -8.19 -9.70 13.82
CA LEU A 35 -9.07 -10.12 12.73
C LEU A 35 -10.52 -9.62 12.88
N ILE A 36 -10.96 -9.30 14.09
CA ILE A 36 -12.28 -8.72 14.34
C ILE A 36 -12.22 -7.19 14.32
N ILE A 37 -11.28 -6.60 15.07
CA ILE A 37 -11.22 -5.14 15.26
C ILE A 37 -10.82 -4.44 13.95
N MET A 38 -9.84 -4.97 13.20
CA MET A 38 -9.38 -4.31 11.97
C MET A 38 -10.48 -4.15 10.91
N PRO A 39 -11.26 -5.18 10.55
CA PRO A 39 -12.37 -4.99 9.60
C PRO A 39 -13.44 -4.02 10.10
N MET A 40 -13.76 -4.04 11.39
CA MET A 40 -14.71 -3.10 11.98
C MET A 40 -14.20 -1.66 11.91
N ALA A 41 -12.95 -1.42 12.28
CA ALA A 41 -12.31 -0.11 12.21
C ALA A 41 -12.22 0.39 10.76
N THR A 42 -11.81 -0.47 9.84
CA THR A 42 -11.75 -0.14 8.40
C THR A 42 -13.13 0.24 7.87
N ARG A 43 -14.17 -0.54 8.20
CA ARG A 43 -15.54 -0.21 7.81
C ARG A 43 -15.98 1.15 8.36
N MET A 44 -15.72 1.45 9.62
CA MET A 44 -16.03 2.75 10.21
C MET A 44 -15.32 3.90 9.46
N VAL A 45 -14.06 3.72 9.11
CA VAL A 45 -13.29 4.72 8.34
C VAL A 45 -13.91 4.92 6.96
N VAL A 46 -14.21 3.84 6.24
CA VAL A 46 -14.79 3.90 4.89
C VAL A 46 -16.17 4.55 4.92
N ASP A 47 -17.07 4.11 5.80
CA ASP A 47 -18.43 4.63 5.90
C ASP A 47 -18.41 6.13 6.21
N ASN A 48 -17.59 6.56 7.18
CA ASN A 48 -17.49 7.98 7.54
C ASN A 48 -16.79 8.83 6.46
N ALA A 49 -15.77 8.29 5.80
CA ALA A 49 -15.12 8.95 4.69
C ALA A 49 -16.10 9.17 3.53
N THR A 50 -16.93 8.17 3.22
CA THR A 50 -17.96 8.26 2.18
C THR A 50 -19.02 9.33 2.53
N VAL A 51 -19.50 9.37 3.78
CA VAL A 51 -20.44 10.40 4.24
C VAL A 51 -19.84 11.80 4.10
N LEU A 52 -18.59 11.97 4.56
CA LEU A 52 -17.89 13.26 4.48
C LEU A 52 -17.71 13.73 3.03
N ALA A 53 -17.41 12.82 2.16
CA ALA A 53 -17.21 13.06 0.76
C ALA A 53 -18.48 13.49 0.04
N ASN A 54 -19.58 12.78 0.29
CA ASN A 54 -20.89 13.16 -0.23
C ASN A 54 -21.27 14.57 0.23
N TYR A 55 -20.91 14.93 1.47
CA TYR A 55 -21.12 16.29 1.98
C TYR A 55 -20.33 17.34 1.19
N PHE A 56 -19.13 17.03 0.75
CA PHE A 56 -18.29 17.92 -0.08
C PHE A 56 -18.48 17.74 -1.59
N ALA A 57 -19.48 16.98 -2.03
CA ALA A 57 -19.71 16.64 -3.44
C ALA A 57 -18.47 16.04 -4.15
N ILE A 58 -17.65 15.27 -3.41
CA ILE A 58 -16.46 14.58 -3.93
C ILE A 58 -16.90 13.19 -4.41
N SER A 59 -16.46 12.77 -5.60
CA SER A 59 -16.80 11.45 -6.13
C SER A 59 -16.25 10.31 -5.27
N GLU A 60 -16.99 9.21 -5.15
CA GLU A 60 -16.56 8.01 -4.42
C GLU A 60 -15.22 7.46 -4.93
N LEU A 61 -14.98 7.54 -6.25
CA LEU A 61 -13.71 7.16 -6.83
C LEU A 61 -12.55 8.01 -6.29
N THR A 62 -12.75 9.32 -6.20
CA THR A 62 -11.72 10.23 -5.68
C THR A 62 -11.41 9.95 -4.23
N ILE A 63 -12.41 9.61 -3.41
CA ILE A 63 -12.20 9.25 -2.00
C ILE A 63 -11.43 7.95 -1.87
N GLY A 64 -11.82 6.95 -2.66
CA GLY A 64 -11.09 5.67 -2.70
C GLY A 64 -9.61 5.86 -3.03
N LEU A 65 -9.33 6.69 -4.05
CA LEU A 65 -7.96 6.97 -4.50
C LEU A 65 -7.18 7.92 -3.58
N THR A 66 -7.84 8.63 -2.67
CA THR A 66 -7.19 9.60 -1.78
C THR A 66 -7.24 9.13 -0.32
N VAL A 67 -8.33 9.41 0.37
CA VAL A 67 -8.44 9.20 1.83
C VAL A 67 -8.26 7.74 2.20
N ILE A 68 -8.95 6.83 1.49
CA ILE A 68 -8.90 5.40 1.80
C ILE A 68 -7.53 4.83 1.41
N ALA A 69 -7.02 5.16 0.23
CA ALA A 69 -5.72 4.67 -0.23
C ALA A 69 -4.58 5.12 0.69
N ILE A 70 -4.54 6.40 1.08
CA ILE A 70 -3.54 6.89 2.04
C ILE A 70 -3.70 6.19 3.38
N GLY A 71 -4.93 6.11 3.92
CA GLY A 71 -5.20 5.53 5.22
C GLY A 71 -4.78 4.06 5.31
N THR A 72 -5.10 3.27 4.29
CA THR A 72 -4.73 1.84 4.24
C THR A 72 -3.24 1.60 3.98
N SER A 73 -2.53 2.57 3.40
CA SER A 73 -1.09 2.48 3.13
C SER A 73 -0.20 3.06 4.25
N LEU A 74 -0.79 3.58 5.34
CA LEU A 74 0.00 4.09 6.48
C LEU A 74 0.90 3.04 7.15
N PRO A 75 0.45 1.78 7.36
CA PRO A 75 1.32 0.73 7.90
C PRO A 75 2.53 0.45 7.02
N GLU A 76 2.32 0.35 5.70
CA GLU A 76 3.38 0.13 4.72
C GLU A 76 4.37 1.29 4.71
N LEU A 77 3.87 2.53 4.79
CA LEU A 77 4.71 3.71 4.87
C LEU A 77 5.56 3.72 6.15
N ALA A 78 4.97 3.35 7.29
CA ALA A 78 5.68 3.26 8.55
C ALA A 78 6.81 2.21 8.49
N THR A 79 6.54 1.04 7.93
CA THR A 79 7.53 -0.04 7.73
C THR A 79 8.64 0.40 6.79
N ALA A 80 8.30 1.02 5.66
CA ALA A 80 9.29 1.52 4.69
C ALA A 80 10.20 2.61 5.31
N ILE A 81 9.63 3.54 6.11
CA ILE A 81 10.40 4.56 6.81
C ILE A 81 11.32 3.93 7.87
N ALA A 82 10.83 2.94 8.61
CA ALA A 82 11.63 2.24 9.62
C ALA A 82 12.82 1.52 8.99
N GLY A 83 12.59 0.76 7.90
CA GLY A 83 13.64 0.08 7.14
C GLY A 83 14.67 1.06 6.58
N ALA A 84 14.22 2.13 5.91
CA ALA A 84 15.12 3.14 5.35
C ALA A 84 15.97 3.86 6.43
N ARG A 85 15.41 4.11 7.62
CA ARG A 85 16.15 4.71 8.74
C ARG A 85 17.22 3.79 9.31
N LYS A 86 17.00 2.48 9.25
CA LYS A 86 17.98 1.46 9.68
C LYS A 86 19.01 1.14 8.60
N GLY A 87 18.84 1.65 7.37
CA GLY A 87 19.67 1.31 6.21
C GLY A 87 19.31 -0.05 5.60
N GLU A 88 18.12 -0.53 5.87
CA GLU A 88 17.55 -1.81 5.39
C GLU A 88 16.69 -1.56 4.15
N ASP A 89 17.29 -1.06 3.08
CA ASP A 89 16.59 -0.69 1.86
C ASP A 89 15.83 -1.86 1.21
N ASP A 90 16.36 -3.08 1.34
CA ASP A 90 15.72 -4.30 0.82
C ASP A 90 14.39 -4.59 1.51
N ILE A 91 14.26 -4.29 2.80
CA ILE A 91 13.00 -4.43 3.55
C ILE A 91 11.98 -3.40 3.05
N ALA A 92 12.40 -2.14 2.90
CA ALA A 92 11.53 -1.08 2.40
C ALA A 92 11.01 -1.39 0.98
N ILE A 93 11.91 -1.80 0.08
CA ILE A 93 11.57 -2.15 -1.31
C ILE A 93 10.68 -3.40 -1.35
N GLY A 94 11.04 -4.43 -0.59
CA GLY A 94 10.27 -5.68 -0.51
C GLY A 94 8.85 -5.47 0.00
N ASN A 95 8.67 -4.61 1.01
CA ASN A 95 7.35 -4.24 1.54
C ASN A 95 6.49 -3.52 0.48
N ILE A 96 7.05 -2.57 -0.27
CA ILE A 96 6.34 -1.85 -1.33
C ILE A 96 5.90 -2.81 -2.44
N ILE A 97 6.80 -3.67 -2.91
CA ILE A 97 6.49 -4.63 -3.97
C ILE A 97 5.48 -5.68 -3.48
N GLY A 98 5.68 -6.20 -2.28
CA GLY A 98 4.81 -7.21 -1.68
C GLY A 98 3.38 -6.71 -1.48
N SER A 99 3.20 -5.49 -0.96
CA SER A 99 1.88 -4.89 -0.78
C SER A 99 1.19 -4.62 -2.12
N ASN A 100 1.89 -4.17 -3.15
CA ASN A 100 1.33 -3.98 -4.48
C ASN A 100 0.85 -5.32 -5.09
N ILE A 101 1.65 -6.39 -4.99
CA ILE A 101 1.25 -7.72 -5.46
C ILE A 101 0.01 -8.21 -4.69
N PHE A 102 0.01 -8.07 -3.37
CA PHE A 102 -1.11 -8.46 -2.52
C PHE A 102 -2.38 -7.70 -2.90
N ASN A 103 -2.29 -6.38 -3.07
CA ASN A 103 -3.43 -5.54 -3.41
C ASN A 103 -4.01 -5.90 -4.79
N ILE A 104 -3.17 -6.19 -5.79
CA ILE A 104 -3.65 -6.60 -7.11
C ILE A 104 -4.22 -8.02 -7.08
N ALA A 105 -3.50 -8.98 -6.51
CA ALA A 105 -3.89 -10.40 -6.58
C ALA A 105 -5.04 -10.74 -5.63
N ILE A 106 -5.03 -10.22 -4.41
CA ILE A 106 -6.00 -10.60 -3.38
C ILE A 106 -7.08 -9.53 -3.23
N VAL A 107 -6.69 -8.26 -3.02
CA VAL A 107 -7.68 -7.21 -2.71
C VAL A 107 -8.55 -6.88 -3.92
N MET A 108 -7.98 -6.87 -5.14
CA MET A 108 -8.77 -6.67 -6.37
C MET A 108 -9.25 -7.99 -6.98
N GLY A 109 -8.38 -9.00 -7.04
CA GLY A 109 -8.67 -10.25 -7.76
C GLY A 109 -9.74 -11.10 -7.08
N LEU A 110 -9.68 -11.24 -5.75
CA LEU A 110 -10.64 -12.09 -5.03
C LEU A 110 -12.07 -11.56 -5.07
N PRO A 111 -12.35 -10.27 -4.79
CA PRO A 111 -13.70 -9.71 -4.96
C PRO A 111 -14.23 -9.83 -6.39
N ALA A 112 -13.37 -9.61 -7.40
CA ALA A 112 -13.77 -9.74 -8.80
C ALA A 112 -14.18 -11.17 -9.19
N LEU A 113 -13.59 -12.18 -8.56
CA LEU A 113 -13.97 -13.58 -8.73
C LEU A 113 -15.27 -13.94 -8.00
N ILE A 114 -15.50 -13.36 -6.82
CA ILE A 114 -16.68 -13.67 -5.98
C ILE A 114 -17.91 -12.90 -6.50
N THR A 115 -17.76 -11.64 -6.83
CA THR A 115 -18.84 -10.75 -7.26
C THR A 115 -18.37 -9.91 -8.45
N PRO A 116 -18.37 -10.50 -9.67
CA PRO A 116 -18.00 -9.75 -10.86
C PRO A 116 -19.01 -8.61 -11.10
N GLY A 117 -18.52 -7.42 -11.34
CA GLY A 117 -19.32 -6.21 -11.53
C GLY A 117 -18.71 -5.27 -12.56
N PRO A 118 -19.45 -4.23 -12.98
CA PRO A 118 -18.93 -3.22 -13.89
C PRO A 118 -17.78 -2.45 -13.21
N PHE A 119 -16.70 -2.27 -13.94
CA PHE A 119 -15.56 -1.49 -13.50
C PHE A 119 -15.68 -0.05 -14.03
N ASN A 120 -15.33 0.94 -13.20
CA ASN A 120 -15.37 2.33 -13.65
C ASN A 120 -14.33 2.54 -14.78
N PRO A 121 -14.76 2.97 -15.99
CA PRO A 121 -13.85 3.15 -17.13
C PRO A 121 -12.68 4.11 -16.83
N LEU A 122 -12.89 5.14 -16.01
CA LEU A 122 -11.86 6.10 -15.62
C LEU A 122 -10.81 5.46 -14.70
N ALA A 123 -11.22 4.57 -13.79
CA ALA A 123 -10.30 3.84 -12.94
C ALA A 123 -9.38 2.94 -13.77
N PHE A 124 -9.89 2.34 -14.87
CA PHE A 124 -9.06 1.51 -15.73
C PHE A 124 -8.15 2.32 -16.66
N SER A 125 -8.69 3.29 -17.41
CA SER A 125 -7.93 3.98 -18.44
C SER A 125 -6.95 5.01 -17.89
N ARG A 126 -7.32 5.69 -16.82
CA ARG A 126 -6.52 6.76 -16.22
C ARG A 126 -5.69 6.24 -15.04
N ASP A 127 -6.35 5.70 -14.02
CA ASP A 127 -5.71 5.45 -12.72
C ASP A 127 -4.81 4.21 -12.77
N TYR A 128 -5.28 3.13 -13.41
CA TYR A 128 -4.47 1.93 -13.64
C TYR A 128 -3.26 2.22 -14.54
N GLY A 129 -3.43 3.08 -15.56
CA GLY A 129 -2.32 3.51 -16.42
C GLY A 129 -1.23 4.25 -15.65
N VAL A 130 -1.61 5.18 -14.75
CA VAL A 130 -0.67 5.89 -13.88
C VAL A 130 0.00 4.95 -12.90
N MET A 131 -0.74 4.04 -12.29
CA MET A 131 -0.19 3.02 -11.39
C MET A 131 0.87 2.17 -12.11
N LEU A 132 0.58 1.69 -13.31
CA LEU A 132 1.55 0.92 -14.12
C LEU A 132 2.79 1.73 -14.44
N LEU A 133 2.63 2.97 -14.88
CA LEU A 133 3.75 3.87 -15.19
C LEU A 133 4.66 4.06 -13.99
N VAL A 134 4.10 4.39 -12.82
CA VAL A 134 4.86 4.58 -11.58
C VAL A 134 5.55 3.28 -11.15
N SER A 135 4.87 2.14 -11.26
CA SER A 135 5.44 0.82 -10.94
C SER A 135 6.62 0.46 -11.84
N VAL A 136 6.53 0.75 -13.15
CA VAL A 136 7.64 0.54 -14.09
C VAL A 136 8.80 1.47 -13.77
N ILE A 137 8.55 2.75 -13.49
CA ILE A 137 9.59 3.71 -13.09
C ILE A 137 10.29 3.22 -11.82
N PHE A 138 9.51 2.80 -10.81
CA PHE A 138 10.05 2.26 -9.57
C PHE A 138 10.91 1.02 -9.80
N ALA A 139 10.44 0.07 -10.61
CA ALA A 139 11.19 -1.13 -10.97
C ALA A 139 12.51 -0.80 -11.68
N LEU A 140 12.49 0.17 -12.60
CA LEU A 140 13.71 0.63 -13.29
C LEU A 140 14.70 1.32 -12.33
N LEU A 141 14.21 2.07 -11.35
CA LEU A 141 15.05 2.66 -10.31
C LEU A 141 15.71 1.60 -9.43
N CYS A 142 14.95 0.55 -9.05
CA CYS A 142 15.46 -0.59 -8.28
C CYS A 142 16.47 -1.43 -9.09
N TRP A 143 16.31 -1.52 -10.40
CA TRP A 143 17.21 -2.28 -11.30
C TRP A 143 18.57 -1.62 -11.48
N ARG A 144 18.69 -0.33 -11.23
CA ARG A 144 19.98 0.38 -11.36
C ARG A 144 21.02 -0.28 -10.46
N ARG A 145 22.26 -0.39 -10.99
CA ARG A 145 23.40 -1.16 -10.46
C ARG A 145 23.77 -0.86 -8.99
N GLN A 146 23.31 0.24 -8.41
CA GLN A 146 23.58 0.60 -7.02
C GLN A 146 22.47 0.20 -6.02
N ARG A 147 21.34 -0.33 -6.49
CA ARG A 147 20.18 -0.77 -5.68
C ARG A 147 19.72 0.25 -4.62
N GLN A 148 20.07 1.51 -4.78
CA GLN A 148 19.67 2.58 -3.86
C GLN A 148 18.83 3.59 -4.59
N ILE A 149 17.67 3.89 -4.04
CA ILE A 149 16.82 4.96 -4.52
C ILE A 149 17.32 6.26 -3.88
N GLY A 150 18.03 7.06 -4.65
CA GLY A 150 18.56 8.34 -4.17
C GLY A 150 17.45 9.31 -3.78
N LYS A 151 17.78 10.27 -2.90
CA LYS A 151 16.86 11.31 -2.42
C LYS A 151 16.16 12.09 -3.54
N GLY A 152 16.85 12.31 -4.68
CA GLY A 152 16.28 12.98 -5.84
C GLY A 152 15.17 12.17 -6.52
N ALA A 153 15.35 10.85 -6.67
CA ALA A 153 14.34 9.96 -7.22
C ALA A 153 13.13 9.84 -6.25
N GLY A 154 13.39 9.74 -4.95
CA GLY A 154 12.34 9.76 -3.93
C GLY A 154 11.53 11.06 -3.94
N ALA A 155 12.21 12.22 -4.02
CA ALA A 155 11.54 13.52 -4.13
C ALA A 155 10.69 13.64 -5.40
N LEU A 156 11.18 13.12 -6.54
CA LEU A 156 10.43 13.11 -7.81
C LEU A 156 9.16 12.25 -7.71
N LEU A 157 9.28 11.04 -7.15
CA LEU A 157 8.12 10.15 -6.96
C LEU A 157 7.09 10.74 -5.99
N THR A 158 7.54 11.31 -4.86
CA THR A 158 6.65 11.96 -3.88
C THR A 158 6.00 13.21 -4.47
N GLY A 159 6.76 14.04 -5.19
CA GLY A 159 6.23 15.21 -5.91
C GLY A 159 5.21 14.82 -6.96
N GLY A 160 5.49 13.79 -7.75
CA GLY A 160 4.55 13.21 -8.73
C GLY A 160 3.26 12.73 -8.08
N PHE A 161 3.35 12.06 -6.93
CA PHE A 161 2.18 11.65 -6.16
C PHE A 161 1.34 12.85 -5.69
N ILE A 162 1.97 13.88 -5.12
CA ILE A 162 1.28 15.10 -4.66
C ILE A 162 0.57 15.79 -5.82
N VAL A 163 1.25 15.94 -6.97
CA VAL A 163 0.66 16.53 -8.19
C VAL A 163 -0.52 15.69 -8.67
N TRP A 164 -0.39 14.36 -8.68
CA TRP A 164 -1.48 13.47 -9.07
C TRP A 164 -2.69 13.61 -8.15
N MET A 165 -2.48 13.66 -6.84
CA MET A 165 -3.54 13.86 -5.85
C MET A 165 -4.25 15.21 -6.03
N ALA A 166 -3.49 16.28 -6.25
CA ALA A 166 -4.04 17.60 -6.52
C ALA A 166 -4.86 17.59 -7.83
N MET A 167 -4.38 16.91 -8.86
CA MET A 167 -5.09 16.77 -10.13
C MET A 167 -6.40 15.99 -9.98
N LEU A 168 -6.40 14.89 -9.21
CA LEU A 168 -7.62 14.13 -8.91
C LEU A 168 -8.66 15.00 -8.19
N TYR A 169 -8.23 15.77 -7.21
CA TYR A 169 -9.11 16.69 -6.49
C TYR A 169 -9.71 17.76 -7.40
N TRP A 170 -8.90 18.36 -8.27
CA TRP A 170 -9.33 19.41 -9.21
C TRP A 170 -10.27 18.88 -10.31
N LEU A 171 -10.06 17.66 -10.76
CA LEU A 171 -10.88 17.01 -11.80
C LEU A 171 -12.15 16.37 -11.23
N SER A 172 -12.22 16.14 -9.93
CA SER A 172 -13.37 15.52 -9.25
C SER A 172 -14.72 16.18 -9.60
N PRO A 173 -14.87 17.51 -9.59
CA PRO A 173 -16.13 18.17 -9.95
C PRO A 173 -16.54 18.00 -11.41
N LEU A 174 -15.56 17.83 -12.31
CA LEU A 174 -15.79 17.66 -13.76
C LEU A 174 -16.18 16.22 -14.14
N LEU A 175 -15.97 15.26 -13.22
CA LEU A 175 -16.20 13.83 -13.45
C LEU A 175 -17.44 13.31 -12.72
N SER A 176 -18.07 14.15 -11.90
CA SER A 176 -19.30 13.85 -11.14
C SER A 176 -20.58 14.30 -11.85
N GLY A 177 -20.48 14.89 -13.07
CA GLY A 177 -21.61 15.33 -13.90
C GLY A 177 -22.16 14.25 -14.81
#